data_a021a7dcc25e580b6a91939b488ffe14
#
_entry.id   a021a7dcc25e580b6a91939b488ffe14
#
_cell.length_a   1.000
_cell.length_b   1.000
_cell.length_c   1.000
_cell.angle_alpha   90.00
_cell.angle_beta   90.00
_cell.angle_gamma   90.00
#
_symmetry.space_group_name_H-M   'P 1'
#
loop_
_entity.id
_entity.type
_entity.pdbx_description
1 polymer ?
#
loop_
_entity_poly.entity_id
_entity_poly.type
_entity_poly.pdbx_seq_one_letter_code
_entity_poly.pdbx_strand_id
1 'polypeptide(L)'
;METAIPRDQLLYLLQHTFGPKVRLIDYQIGNRHHDYLVLLVRLDRPSIQVVVKLAGPQAVMACSFDRTAMLHRLVAARTTIPMPEVLAVNMSYQTWPWRYFIKMHIPGQEWAVVRGQMSGEDLSGAYRQIGNAVAQLHAIHFPAFGELDVDGAVQGDRPYLSALTARAQLSIKSARLRDLFLSVLDEHKRLFLDVGQASLCHEDLHHHNILFQYRQGPWRLATILDFDKAWAGHHEIDLARLDLWKGMTSSEFWSSYEATCQIETLYEQRRPIYQLLWCLEYAQPTAEHLADTRRLCAELGLPRLERFE
;
A
#
# COMPACT_ATOMS: atom_id res chain seq x y z
N MET A 1 -19.81 14.20 -8.49
CA MET A 1 -18.59 14.74 -9.14
C MET A 1 -18.74 14.62 -10.63
N GLU A 2 -18.51 15.69 -11.40
CA GLU A 2 -18.56 15.63 -12.87
C GLU A 2 -17.71 14.48 -13.41
N THR A 3 -18.25 13.81 -14.38
CA THR A 3 -17.76 12.49 -14.81
C THR A 3 -16.50 12.52 -15.69
N ALA A 4 -15.98 13.69 -16.02
CA ALA A 4 -14.73 13.87 -16.74
C ALA A 4 -14.16 15.27 -16.46
N ILE A 5 -12.85 15.38 -16.39
CA ILE A 5 -12.20 16.67 -16.35
C ILE A 5 -12.15 17.23 -17.78
N PRO A 6 -12.52 18.50 -18.02
CA PRO A 6 -12.38 19.10 -19.34
C PRO A 6 -10.92 19.10 -19.80
N ARG A 7 -10.70 18.81 -21.08
CA ARG A 7 -9.35 18.68 -21.66
C ARG A 7 -8.51 19.96 -21.52
N ASP A 8 -9.12 21.11 -21.63
CA ASP A 8 -8.50 22.42 -21.47
C ASP A 8 -8.04 22.68 -20.02
N GLN A 9 -8.83 22.27 -19.04
CA GLN A 9 -8.44 22.34 -17.63
C GLN A 9 -7.27 21.42 -17.32
N LEU A 10 -7.28 20.18 -17.82
CA LEU A 10 -6.15 19.28 -17.65
C LEU A 10 -4.89 19.84 -18.34
N LEU A 11 -5.03 20.39 -19.54
CA LEU A 11 -3.91 21.01 -20.26
C LEU A 11 -3.33 22.19 -19.47
N TYR A 12 -4.17 23.03 -18.86
CA TYR A 12 -3.73 24.13 -18.01
C TYR A 12 -2.86 23.63 -16.84
N LEU A 13 -3.31 22.59 -16.13
CA LEU A 13 -2.52 21.96 -15.06
C LEU A 13 -1.17 21.44 -15.56
N LEU A 14 -1.18 20.77 -16.71
CA LEU A 14 0.04 20.22 -17.31
C LEU A 14 1.00 21.32 -17.76
N GLN A 15 0.49 22.44 -18.29
CA GLN A 15 1.29 23.61 -18.65
C GLN A 15 1.93 24.27 -17.44
N HIS A 16 1.23 24.29 -16.31
CA HIS A 16 1.79 24.80 -15.07
C HIS A 16 2.94 23.90 -14.54
N THR A 17 2.82 22.60 -14.74
CA THR A 17 3.83 21.62 -14.27
C THR A 17 5.03 21.49 -15.22
N PHE A 18 4.78 21.40 -16.54
CA PHE A 18 5.78 21.07 -17.56
C PHE A 18 6.16 22.27 -18.45
N GLY A 19 5.56 23.42 -18.22
CA GLY A 19 5.76 24.62 -19.00
C GLY A 19 4.81 24.75 -20.20
N PRO A 20 4.74 25.96 -20.83
CA PRO A 20 3.73 26.30 -21.83
C PRO A 20 3.83 25.52 -23.14
N LYS A 21 4.95 24.85 -23.38
CA LYS A 21 5.18 24.05 -24.60
C LYS A 21 4.65 22.63 -24.51
N VAL A 22 4.12 22.20 -23.35
CA VAL A 22 3.57 20.86 -23.16
C VAL A 22 2.44 20.59 -24.13
N ARG A 23 2.40 19.41 -24.71
CA ARG A 23 1.33 18.95 -25.59
C ARG A 23 0.69 17.68 -25.04
N LEU A 24 -0.61 17.77 -24.75
CA LEU A 24 -1.43 16.64 -24.36
C LEU A 24 -1.86 15.87 -25.61
N ILE A 25 -1.42 14.61 -25.74
CA ILE A 25 -1.89 13.70 -26.80
C ILE A 25 -3.29 13.21 -26.44
N ASP A 26 -3.37 12.43 -25.36
CA ASP A 26 -4.62 11.87 -24.84
C ASP A 26 -4.51 11.61 -23.34
N TYR A 27 -5.64 11.24 -22.74
CA TYR A 27 -5.68 10.73 -21.39
C TYR A 27 -6.80 9.69 -21.25
N GLN A 28 -6.60 8.77 -20.31
CA GLN A 28 -7.58 7.76 -19.95
C GLN A 28 -7.90 7.90 -18.48
N ILE A 29 -9.16 7.69 -18.13
CA ILE A 29 -9.57 7.59 -16.74
C ILE A 29 -9.20 6.18 -16.27
N GLY A 30 -8.32 6.12 -15.27
CA GLY A 30 -8.00 4.89 -14.54
C GLY A 30 -9.06 4.56 -13.50
N ASN A 31 -8.64 4.00 -12.38
CA ASN A 31 -9.54 3.70 -11.30
C ASN A 31 -10.17 4.96 -10.71
N ARG A 32 -11.47 4.91 -10.45
CA ARG A 32 -12.19 5.93 -9.68
C ARG A 32 -12.23 5.48 -8.23
N HIS A 33 -11.63 6.26 -7.36
CA HIS A 33 -11.83 6.14 -5.93
C HIS A 33 -12.91 7.13 -5.48
N HIS A 34 -13.54 6.88 -4.32
CA HIS A 34 -14.52 7.81 -3.77
C HIS A 34 -13.94 9.21 -3.56
N ASP A 35 -12.64 9.29 -3.27
CA ASP A 35 -11.95 10.49 -2.81
C ASP A 35 -11.15 11.18 -3.91
N TYR A 36 -10.73 10.46 -4.96
CA TYR A 36 -9.92 11.03 -6.04
C TYR A 36 -10.09 10.32 -7.38
N LEU A 37 -9.78 11.06 -8.43
CA LEU A 37 -9.74 10.59 -9.82
C LEU A 37 -8.29 10.29 -10.20
N VAL A 38 -8.08 9.15 -10.85
CA VAL A 38 -6.78 8.79 -11.44
C VAL A 38 -6.85 8.88 -12.95
N LEU A 39 -5.91 9.61 -13.54
CA LEU A 39 -5.76 9.74 -14.99
C LEU A 39 -4.41 9.17 -15.41
N LEU A 40 -4.40 8.38 -16.48
CA LEU A 40 -3.19 8.06 -17.23
C LEU A 40 -3.10 9.02 -18.40
N VAL A 41 -2.07 9.87 -18.41
CA VAL A 41 -1.93 10.97 -19.35
C VAL A 41 -0.71 10.75 -20.22
N ARG A 42 -0.89 10.88 -21.54
CA ARG A 42 0.19 10.80 -22.53
C ARG A 42 0.51 12.17 -23.09
N LEU A 43 1.78 12.54 -22.99
CA LEU A 43 2.31 13.82 -23.47
C LEU A 43 3.23 13.59 -24.68
N ASP A 44 3.23 14.53 -25.62
CA ASP A 44 4.19 14.59 -26.74
C ASP A 44 5.44 15.40 -26.36
N ARG A 45 5.23 16.52 -25.66
CA ARG A 45 6.31 17.40 -25.21
C ARG A 45 6.14 17.73 -23.71
N PRO A 46 6.99 17.12 -22.88
CA PRO A 46 7.94 16.03 -23.15
C PRO A 46 7.24 14.73 -23.58
N SER A 47 7.93 13.84 -24.32
CA SER A 47 7.37 12.54 -24.73
C SER A 47 7.41 11.56 -23.57
N ILE A 48 6.42 11.64 -22.69
CA ILE A 48 6.29 10.82 -21.47
C ILE A 48 4.85 10.43 -21.20
N GLN A 49 4.70 9.41 -20.37
CA GLN A 49 3.41 9.08 -19.73
C GLN A 49 3.48 9.40 -18.24
N VAL A 50 2.42 10.02 -17.73
CA VAL A 50 2.30 10.37 -16.32
C VAL A 50 0.97 9.90 -15.75
N VAL A 51 0.97 9.63 -14.46
CA VAL A 51 -0.23 9.39 -13.67
C VAL A 51 -0.57 10.69 -12.94
N VAL A 52 -1.80 11.16 -13.09
CA VAL A 52 -2.33 12.33 -12.39
C VAL A 52 -3.43 11.87 -11.44
N LYS A 53 -3.25 12.07 -10.15
CA LYS A 53 -4.30 11.91 -9.13
C LYS A 53 -4.88 13.28 -8.82
N LEU A 54 -6.22 13.40 -8.77
CA LEU A 54 -6.95 14.65 -8.53
C LEU A 54 -7.99 14.48 -7.45
N ALA A 55 -7.98 15.34 -6.44
CA ALA A 55 -8.96 15.34 -5.37
C ALA A 55 -9.66 16.70 -5.26
N GLY A 56 -10.99 16.68 -5.32
CA GLY A 56 -11.81 17.89 -5.21
C GLY A 56 -11.88 18.44 -3.78
N PRO A 57 -12.47 19.64 -3.58
CA PRO A 57 -12.54 20.30 -2.28
C PRO A 57 -13.27 19.50 -1.19
N GLN A 58 -14.22 18.66 -1.60
CA GLN A 58 -15.03 17.85 -0.68
C GLN A 58 -14.49 16.44 -0.48
N ALA A 59 -13.34 16.09 -1.10
CA ALA A 59 -12.74 14.79 -0.95
C ALA A 59 -12.16 14.62 0.46
N VAL A 60 -12.58 13.57 1.14
CA VAL A 60 -12.02 13.15 2.44
C VAL A 60 -10.93 12.13 2.15
N MET A 61 -9.69 12.59 2.05
CA MET A 61 -8.56 11.74 1.71
C MET A 61 -8.05 11.01 2.95
N ALA A 62 -7.98 9.70 2.88
CA ALA A 62 -7.37 8.88 3.94
C ALA A 62 -5.85 9.14 4.05
N CYS A 63 -5.19 9.42 2.91
CA CYS A 63 -3.80 9.84 2.83
C CYS A 63 -3.70 11.08 1.94
N SER A 64 -3.00 12.11 2.40
CA SER A 64 -2.78 13.31 1.60
C SER A 64 -1.73 13.07 0.50
N PHE A 65 -1.82 13.79 -0.61
CA PHE A 65 -0.90 13.59 -1.74
C PHE A 65 0.55 13.97 -1.42
N ASP A 66 0.77 14.92 -0.52
CA ASP A 66 2.11 15.27 -0.05
C ASP A 66 2.73 14.15 0.79
N ARG A 67 1.94 13.48 1.66
CA ARG A 67 2.38 12.29 2.37
C ARG A 67 2.68 11.13 1.40
N THR A 68 1.81 10.88 0.43
CA THR A 68 2.08 9.89 -0.64
C THR A 68 3.39 10.22 -1.38
N ALA A 69 3.62 11.49 -1.72
CA ALA A 69 4.85 11.94 -2.39
C ALA A 69 6.10 11.72 -1.53
N MET A 70 6.00 12.02 -0.23
CA MET A 70 7.08 11.76 0.75
C MET A 70 7.42 10.26 0.79
N LEU A 71 6.42 9.38 0.91
CA LEU A 71 6.63 7.93 0.95
C LEU A 71 7.30 7.41 -0.34
N HIS A 72 6.87 7.89 -1.51
CA HIS A 72 7.53 7.54 -2.78
C HIS A 72 9.02 7.93 -2.79
N ARG A 73 9.35 9.14 -2.33
CA ARG A 73 10.73 9.63 -2.25
C ARG A 73 11.54 8.85 -1.22
N LEU A 74 10.95 8.52 -0.06
CA LEU A 74 11.59 7.74 0.99
C LEU A 74 11.99 6.35 0.48
N VAL A 75 11.05 5.63 -0.16
CA VAL A 75 11.30 4.30 -0.71
C VAL A 75 12.33 4.36 -1.83
N ALA A 76 12.22 5.33 -2.75
CA ALA A 76 13.20 5.52 -3.82
C ALA A 76 14.61 5.82 -3.30
N ALA A 77 14.74 6.55 -2.20
CA ALA A 77 16.02 6.92 -1.61
C ALA A 77 16.67 5.80 -0.77
N ARG A 78 15.87 4.88 -0.24
CA ARG A 78 16.32 3.87 0.73
C ARG A 78 16.32 2.45 0.20
N THR A 79 15.78 2.21 -1.00
CA THR A 79 15.67 0.87 -1.59
C THR A 79 16.09 0.87 -3.05
N THR A 80 16.21 -0.33 -3.62
CA THR A 80 16.40 -0.51 -5.07
C THR A 80 15.08 -0.79 -5.80
N ILE A 81 13.96 -0.71 -5.12
CA ILE A 81 12.62 -0.86 -5.72
C ILE A 81 12.40 0.28 -6.71
N PRO A 82 12.10 -0.01 -7.98
CA PRO A 82 11.79 1.05 -8.93
C PRO A 82 10.55 1.82 -8.47
N MET A 83 10.72 3.11 -8.20
CA MET A 83 9.63 4.00 -7.78
C MET A 83 9.32 5.03 -8.86
N PRO A 84 8.04 5.37 -9.07
CA PRO A 84 7.71 6.44 -9.99
C PRO A 84 8.22 7.78 -9.45
N GLU A 85 8.94 8.52 -10.31
CA GLU A 85 9.38 9.88 -9.99
C GLU A 85 8.17 10.79 -9.73
N VAL A 86 8.21 11.50 -8.61
CA VAL A 86 7.19 12.50 -8.24
C VAL A 86 7.53 13.81 -8.94
N LEU A 87 6.69 14.22 -9.87
CA LEU A 87 6.89 15.40 -10.69
C LEU A 87 6.27 16.66 -10.11
N ALA A 88 5.09 16.53 -9.50
CA ALA A 88 4.43 17.64 -8.85
C ALA A 88 3.43 17.15 -7.80
N VAL A 89 3.26 17.94 -6.74
CA VAL A 89 2.22 17.79 -5.74
C VAL A 89 1.73 19.17 -5.29
N ASN A 90 0.43 19.34 -5.16
CA ASN A 90 -0.15 20.57 -4.63
C ASN A 90 -1.43 20.27 -3.85
N MET A 91 -1.47 20.75 -2.60
CA MET A 91 -2.59 20.59 -1.68
C MET A 91 -3.34 21.89 -1.40
N SER A 92 -2.94 23.01 -2.04
CA SER A 92 -3.33 24.36 -1.61
C SER A 92 -4.61 24.92 -2.23
N TYR A 93 -5.09 24.39 -3.34
CA TYR A 93 -6.16 25.00 -4.19
C TYR A 93 -5.88 26.44 -4.70
N GLN A 94 -4.71 27.01 -4.43
CA GLN A 94 -4.43 28.42 -4.79
C GLN A 94 -4.29 28.64 -6.29
N THR A 95 -3.71 27.66 -6.98
CA THR A 95 -3.44 27.76 -8.41
C THR A 95 -4.44 26.99 -9.27
N TRP A 96 -5.16 26.06 -8.65
CA TRP A 96 -6.12 25.22 -9.34
C TRP A 96 -7.19 24.69 -8.35
N PRO A 97 -8.44 24.47 -8.82
CA PRO A 97 -9.55 24.12 -7.93
C PRO A 97 -9.53 22.68 -7.41
N TRP A 98 -8.43 21.96 -7.63
CA TRP A 98 -8.24 20.57 -7.21
C TRP A 98 -6.86 20.41 -6.58
N ARG A 99 -6.77 19.59 -5.55
CA ARG A 99 -5.50 19.03 -5.11
C ARG A 99 -5.01 18.06 -6.17
N TYR A 100 -3.71 18.01 -6.40
CA TYR A 100 -3.17 17.09 -7.39
C TYR A 100 -1.83 16.49 -6.99
N PHE A 101 -1.58 15.32 -7.57
CA PHE A 101 -0.33 14.60 -7.50
C PHE A 101 -0.01 14.06 -8.89
N ILE A 102 1.17 14.40 -9.40
CA ILE A 102 1.65 13.99 -10.72
C ILE A 102 2.94 13.18 -10.53
N LYS A 103 2.95 11.97 -11.08
CA LYS A 103 4.12 11.10 -11.08
C LYS A 103 4.33 10.46 -12.45
N MET A 104 5.58 10.06 -12.73
CA MET A 104 5.89 9.25 -13.91
C MET A 104 5.09 7.96 -13.91
N HIS A 105 4.60 7.55 -15.08
CA HIS A 105 4.01 6.23 -15.25
C HIS A 105 5.12 5.18 -15.36
N ILE A 106 5.04 4.12 -14.55
CA ILE A 106 5.88 2.93 -14.70
C ILE A 106 5.09 1.89 -15.47
N PRO A 107 5.55 1.47 -16.67
CA PRO A 107 4.89 0.40 -17.41
C PRO A 107 5.09 -0.94 -16.70
N GLY A 108 4.01 -1.69 -16.57
CA GLY A 108 4.01 -3.01 -15.93
C GLY A 108 2.63 -3.62 -15.95
N GLN A 109 2.57 -4.89 -15.61
CA GLN A 109 1.33 -5.64 -15.46
C GLN A 109 1.22 -6.15 -14.03
N GLU A 110 0.01 -6.20 -13.49
CA GLU A 110 -0.25 -6.65 -12.13
C GLU A 110 0.16 -8.12 -11.93
N TRP A 111 0.72 -8.40 -10.77
CA TRP A 111 1.07 -9.77 -10.35
C TRP A 111 -0.12 -10.73 -10.48
N ALA A 112 -1.33 -10.24 -10.19
CA ALA A 112 -2.57 -10.99 -10.41
C ALA A 112 -2.70 -11.58 -11.82
N VAL A 113 -2.24 -10.84 -12.83
CA VAL A 113 -2.36 -11.22 -14.25
C VAL A 113 -1.18 -12.08 -14.70
N VAL A 114 0.04 -11.63 -14.41
CA VAL A 114 1.24 -12.22 -15.02
C VAL A 114 1.70 -13.51 -14.35
N ARG A 115 1.36 -13.72 -13.09
CA ARG A 115 1.74 -14.93 -12.35
C ARG A 115 1.37 -16.22 -13.08
N GLY A 116 0.18 -16.28 -13.67
CA GLY A 116 -0.29 -17.44 -14.43
C GLY A 116 0.33 -17.60 -15.81
N GLN A 117 1.11 -16.62 -16.27
CA GLN A 117 1.76 -16.62 -17.60
C GLN A 117 3.26 -16.96 -17.52
N MET A 118 3.83 -16.98 -16.30
CA MET A 118 5.25 -17.21 -16.08
C MET A 118 5.60 -18.70 -16.17
N SER A 119 6.80 -18.98 -16.67
CA SER A 119 7.42 -20.31 -16.52
C SER A 119 7.71 -20.59 -15.04
N GLY A 120 7.98 -21.84 -14.67
CA GLY A 120 8.34 -22.20 -13.29
C GLY A 120 9.59 -21.45 -12.79
N GLU A 121 10.59 -21.28 -13.65
CA GLU A 121 11.82 -20.54 -13.34
C GLU A 121 11.56 -19.04 -13.15
N ASP A 122 10.80 -18.43 -14.06
CA ASP A 122 10.39 -17.03 -13.96
C ASP A 122 9.57 -16.78 -12.69
N LEU A 123 8.64 -17.69 -12.39
CA LEU A 123 7.79 -17.61 -11.20
C LEU A 123 8.62 -17.64 -9.91
N SER A 124 9.57 -18.59 -9.82
CA SER A 124 10.53 -18.64 -8.70
C SER A 124 11.37 -17.37 -8.60
N GLY A 125 11.82 -16.86 -9.76
CA GLY A 125 12.56 -15.60 -9.86
C GLY A 125 11.73 -14.39 -9.41
N ALA A 126 10.45 -14.36 -9.74
CA ALA A 126 9.53 -13.30 -9.34
C ALA A 126 9.25 -13.31 -7.83
N TYR A 127 9.02 -14.49 -7.23
CA TYR A 127 8.88 -14.61 -5.77
C TYR A 127 10.11 -14.13 -5.01
N ARG A 128 11.32 -14.46 -5.49
CA ARG A 128 12.56 -13.92 -4.89
C ARG A 128 12.62 -12.40 -4.98
N GLN A 129 12.21 -11.82 -6.11
CA GLN A 129 12.17 -10.37 -6.26
C GLN A 129 11.15 -9.70 -5.31
N ILE A 130 9.97 -10.30 -5.11
CA ILE A 130 8.96 -9.80 -4.17
C ILE A 130 9.51 -9.90 -2.73
N GLY A 131 10.06 -11.05 -2.32
CA GLY A 131 10.62 -11.23 -0.98
C GLY A 131 11.73 -10.24 -0.66
N ASN A 132 12.67 -10.04 -1.60
CA ASN A 132 13.73 -9.04 -1.46
C ASN A 132 13.18 -7.61 -1.39
N ALA A 133 12.20 -7.25 -2.22
CA ALA A 133 11.60 -5.92 -2.19
C ALA A 133 10.90 -5.64 -0.85
N VAL A 134 10.12 -6.60 -0.34
CA VAL A 134 9.46 -6.48 0.97
C VAL A 134 10.49 -6.36 2.09
N ALA A 135 11.58 -7.16 2.05
CA ALA A 135 12.67 -7.05 3.03
C ALA A 135 13.34 -5.67 3.00
N GLN A 136 13.54 -5.08 1.81
CA GLN A 136 14.07 -3.72 1.69
C GLN A 136 13.14 -2.65 2.29
N LEU A 137 11.81 -2.78 2.13
CA LEU A 137 10.86 -1.89 2.79
C LEU A 137 10.99 -2.00 4.31
N HIS A 138 11.03 -3.21 4.83
CA HIS A 138 11.11 -3.48 6.26
C HIS A 138 12.48 -3.12 6.87
N ALA A 139 13.52 -2.99 6.06
CA ALA A 139 14.82 -2.46 6.49
C ALA A 139 14.85 -0.92 6.64
N ILE A 140 13.79 -0.21 6.26
CA ILE A 140 13.63 1.21 6.56
C ILE A 140 13.08 1.32 7.98
N HIS A 141 13.95 1.68 8.93
CA HIS A 141 13.62 1.75 10.35
C HIS A 141 13.26 3.16 10.78
N PHE A 142 12.42 3.24 11.82
CA PHE A 142 11.99 4.48 12.47
C PHE A 142 12.31 4.46 13.97
N PRO A 143 12.41 5.64 14.61
CA PRO A 143 12.71 5.73 16.03
C PRO A 143 11.54 5.32 16.94
N ALA A 144 10.32 5.30 16.43
CA ALA A 144 9.10 4.95 17.16
C ALA A 144 8.05 4.31 16.25
N PHE A 145 6.99 3.76 16.83
CA PHE A 145 5.82 3.23 16.12
C PHE A 145 4.75 4.29 15.97
N GLY A 146 4.12 4.37 14.80
CA GLY A 146 2.99 5.29 14.56
C GLY A 146 2.81 5.69 13.11
N GLU A 147 1.86 6.59 12.89
CA GLU A 147 1.62 7.17 11.57
C GLU A 147 2.78 8.09 11.19
N LEU A 148 3.10 8.10 9.89
CA LEU A 148 4.09 9.01 9.32
C LEU A 148 3.41 10.29 8.86
N ASP A 149 4.00 11.44 9.16
CA ASP A 149 3.53 12.72 8.66
C ASP A 149 4.07 13.03 7.24
N VAL A 150 3.84 14.23 6.76
CA VAL A 150 4.25 14.68 5.42
C VAL A 150 5.77 14.86 5.28
N ASP A 151 6.50 14.93 6.37
CA ASP A 151 7.96 15.05 6.43
C ASP A 151 8.63 13.69 6.69
N GLY A 152 7.83 12.63 6.90
CA GLY A 152 8.29 11.27 7.21
C GLY A 152 8.66 11.04 8.66
N ALA A 153 8.31 11.97 9.54
CA ALA A 153 8.47 11.80 10.97
C ALA A 153 7.31 10.98 11.55
N VAL A 154 7.62 10.19 12.58
CA VAL A 154 6.60 9.40 13.27
C VAL A 154 5.83 10.29 14.25
N GLN A 155 4.52 10.23 14.19
CA GLN A 155 3.66 10.96 15.13
C GLN A 155 3.54 10.22 16.46
N GLY A 156 4.27 10.70 17.46
CA GLY A 156 4.27 10.21 18.83
C GLY A 156 5.45 9.26 19.13
N ASP A 157 5.54 8.88 20.41
CA ASP A 157 6.51 7.92 20.93
C ASP A 157 5.72 6.88 21.74
N ARG A 158 5.26 5.85 21.08
CA ARG A 158 4.39 4.83 21.67
C ARG A 158 5.00 3.45 21.57
N PRO A 159 4.86 2.60 22.60
CA PRO A 159 5.10 1.17 22.45
C PRO A 159 4.23 0.58 21.34
N TYR A 160 4.72 -0.48 20.71
CA TYR A 160 4.04 -1.08 19.55
C TYR A 160 2.57 -1.43 19.83
N LEU A 161 2.28 -2.06 20.98
CA LEU A 161 0.91 -2.41 21.34
C LEU A 161 -0.05 -1.21 21.33
N SER A 162 0.40 -0.06 21.85
CA SER A 162 -0.39 1.18 21.85
C SER A 162 -0.56 1.75 20.43
N ALA A 163 0.48 1.66 19.60
CA ALA A 163 0.41 2.10 18.21
C ALA A 163 -0.53 1.19 17.39
N LEU A 164 -0.47 -0.13 17.56
CA LEU A 164 -1.37 -1.08 16.92
C LEU A 164 -2.83 -0.89 17.36
N THR A 165 -3.06 -0.63 18.66
CA THR A 165 -4.38 -0.25 19.20
C THR A 165 -4.94 0.99 18.50
N ALA A 166 -4.15 2.05 18.40
CA ALA A 166 -4.55 3.28 17.72
C ALA A 166 -4.82 3.03 16.23
N ARG A 167 -3.99 2.23 15.57
CA ARG A 167 -4.17 1.82 14.17
C ARG A 167 -5.51 1.09 13.96
N ALA A 168 -5.82 0.11 14.80
CA ALA A 168 -7.09 -0.62 14.75
C ALA A 168 -8.31 0.32 14.95
N GLN A 169 -8.19 1.31 15.84
CA GLN A 169 -9.22 2.33 16.07
C GLN A 169 -9.48 3.21 14.85
N LEU A 170 -8.45 3.47 14.04
CA LEU A 170 -8.57 4.25 12.82
C LEU A 170 -9.11 3.43 11.65
N SER A 171 -8.65 2.19 11.49
CA SER A 171 -8.93 1.37 10.32
C SER A 171 -10.26 0.62 10.40
N ILE A 172 -10.61 0.05 11.55
CA ILE A 172 -11.86 -0.71 11.71
C ILE A 172 -13.03 0.26 11.95
N LYS A 173 -13.90 0.42 10.96
CA LYS A 173 -15.00 1.40 10.99
C LYS A 173 -16.18 0.95 11.87
N SER A 174 -16.52 -0.34 11.89
CA SER A 174 -17.56 -0.89 12.75
C SER A 174 -17.09 -0.90 14.21
N ALA A 175 -17.85 -0.25 15.10
CA ALA A 175 -17.55 -0.22 16.53
C ALA A 175 -17.51 -1.64 17.12
N ARG A 176 -18.48 -2.49 16.77
CA ARG A 176 -18.57 -3.88 17.23
C ARG A 176 -17.32 -4.70 16.82
N LEU A 177 -16.89 -4.59 15.56
CA LEU A 177 -15.72 -5.32 15.06
C LEU A 177 -14.43 -4.79 15.66
N ARG A 178 -14.37 -3.48 15.89
CA ARG A 178 -13.25 -2.84 16.56
C ARG A 178 -13.13 -3.31 18.01
N ASP A 179 -14.22 -3.34 18.76
CA ASP A 179 -14.24 -3.81 20.15
C ASP A 179 -13.84 -5.29 20.22
N LEU A 180 -14.31 -6.12 19.29
CA LEU A 180 -13.89 -7.51 19.15
C LEU A 180 -12.36 -7.61 18.96
N PHE A 181 -11.79 -6.85 18.01
CA PHE A 181 -10.35 -6.87 17.77
C PHE A 181 -9.56 -6.39 18.98
N LEU A 182 -9.99 -5.31 19.63
CA LEU A 182 -9.32 -4.78 20.82
C LEU A 182 -9.36 -5.76 22.00
N SER A 183 -10.44 -6.53 22.14
CA SER A 183 -10.52 -7.61 23.13
C SER A 183 -9.49 -8.72 22.84
N VAL A 184 -9.37 -9.15 21.58
CA VAL A 184 -8.35 -10.13 21.16
C VAL A 184 -6.95 -9.61 21.43
N LEU A 185 -6.70 -8.34 21.10
CA LEU A 185 -5.40 -7.72 21.31
C LEU A 185 -5.04 -7.63 22.80
N ASP A 186 -5.99 -7.32 23.68
CA ASP A 186 -5.77 -7.31 25.13
C ASP A 186 -5.52 -8.71 25.71
N GLU A 187 -6.26 -9.72 25.25
CA GLU A 187 -6.07 -11.11 25.65
C GLU A 187 -4.67 -11.62 25.26
N HIS A 188 -4.19 -11.25 24.09
CA HIS A 188 -2.91 -11.68 23.54
C HIS A 188 -1.78 -10.63 23.68
N LYS A 189 -1.95 -9.58 24.47
CA LYS A 189 -1.01 -8.44 24.57
C LYS A 189 0.43 -8.83 24.86
N ARG A 190 0.67 -9.94 25.56
CA ARG A 190 2.03 -10.42 25.87
C ARG A 190 2.84 -10.72 24.62
N LEU A 191 2.20 -11.08 23.50
CA LEU A 191 2.87 -11.34 22.23
C LEU A 191 3.50 -10.09 21.61
N PHE A 192 3.09 -8.90 22.05
CA PHE A 192 3.44 -7.60 21.44
C PHE A 192 4.29 -6.70 22.33
N LEU A 193 4.59 -7.13 23.58
CA LEU A 193 5.30 -6.26 24.54
C LEU A 193 6.77 -6.06 24.18
N ASP A 194 7.41 -7.07 23.59
CA ASP A 194 8.84 -7.06 23.29
C ASP A 194 9.14 -6.66 21.81
N VAL A 195 8.12 -6.23 21.06
CA VAL A 195 8.32 -5.71 19.72
C VAL A 195 9.02 -4.37 19.78
N GLY A 196 10.31 -4.34 19.45
CA GLY A 196 11.17 -3.18 19.67
C GLY A 196 11.54 -2.38 18.44
N GLN A 197 11.38 -2.93 17.23
CA GLN A 197 11.82 -2.27 15.99
C GLN A 197 10.66 -1.83 15.13
N ALA A 198 10.54 -0.52 14.90
CA ALA A 198 9.61 0.05 13.94
C ALA A 198 10.21 0.03 12.54
N SER A 199 9.47 -0.50 11.58
CA SER A 199 9.84 -0.62 10.16
C SER A 199 8.78 0.03 9.28
N LEU A 200 9.14 0.38 8.04
CA LEU A 200 8.15 0.81 7.05
C LEU A 200 7.27 -0.37 6.65
N CYS A 201 6.04 -0.38 7.14
CA CYS A 201 5.01 -1.32 6.73
C CYS A 201 4.16 -0.69 5.63
N HIS A 202 3.88 -1.43 4.58
CA HIS A 202 3.07 -0.97 3.45
C HIS A 202 1.57 -1.04 3.74
N GLU A 203 1.15 -2.10 4.42
CA GLU A 203 -0.24 -2.37 4.85
C GLU A 203 -1.29 -2.52 3.74
N ASP A 204 -0.87 -2.55 2.49
CA ASP A 204 -1.74 -2.85 1.36
C ASP A 204 -1.04 -3.69 0.28
N LEU A 205 -0.12 -4.56 0.71
CA LEU A 205 0.57 -5.49 -0.18
C LEU A 205 -0.38 -6.60 -0.63
N HIS A 206 -0.77 -6.53 -1.91
CA HIS A 206 -1.56 -7.56 -2.57
C HIS A 206 -1.23 -7.61 -4.07
N HIS A 207 -1.76 -8.60 -4.76
CA HIS A 207 -1.37 -8.91 -6.13
C HIS A 207 -1.71 -7.86 -7.19
N HIS A 208 -2.54 -6.86 -6.89
CA HIS A 208 -2.81 -5.72 -7.77
C HIS A 208 -1.84 -4.55 -7.54
N ASN A 209 -1.15 -4.50 -6.38
CA ASN A 209 -0.20 -3.45 -6.04
C ASN A 209 1.26 -3.81 -6.38
N ILE A 210 1.51 -4.98 -6.94
CA ILE A 210 2.84 -5.41 -7.38
C ILE A 210 2.83 -5.54 -8.89
N LEU A 211 3.68 -4.75 -9.57
CA LEU A 211 3.79 -4.77 -11.02
C LEU A 211 5.07 -5.46 -11.48
N PHE A 212 4.94 -6.25 -12.51
CA PHE A 212 6.03 -6.86 -13.24
C PHE A 212 6.06 -6.41 -14.69
N GLN A 213 7.24 -6.44 -15.31
CA GLN A 213 7.42 -6.21 -16.73
C GLN A 213 8.31 -7.29 -17.35
N TYR A 214 8.00 -7.62 -18.59
CA TYR A 214 8.81 -8.47 -19.45
C TYR A 214 9.53 -7.62 -20.50
N ARG A 215 10.87 -7.67 -20.56
CA ARG A 215 11.67 -6.93 -21.53
C ARG A 215 12.71 -7.87 -22.15
N GLN A 216 12.29 -8.67 -23.12
CA GLN A 216 13.19 -9.57 -23.88
C GLN A 216 14.17 -10.36 -22.98
N GLY A 217 13.69 -10.89 -21.86
CA GLY A 217 14.47 -11.58 -20.84
C GLY A 217 13.59 -12.04 -19.69
N PRO A 218 14.13 -12.27 -18.50
CA PRO A 218 13.33 -12.68 -17.34
C PRO A 218 12.37 -11.56 -16.90
N TRP A 219 11.27 -11.96 -16.29
CA TRP A 219 10.35 -11.05 -15.64
C TRP A 219 11.06 -10.24 -14.52
N ARG A 220 10.82 -8.93 -14.48
CA ARG A 220 11.40 -8.03 -13.50
C ARG A 220 10.31 -7.31 -12.73
N LEU A 221 10.51 -7.15 -11.42
CA LEU A 221 9.68 -6.29 -10.59
C LEU A 221 9.76 -4.86 -11.17
N ALA A 222 8.62 -4.34 -11.60
CA ALA A 222 8.54 -3.00 -12.15
C ALA A 222 8.35 -1.95 -11.07
N THR A 223 7.51 -2.22 -10.06
CA THR A 223 7.29 -1.35 -8.89
C THR A 223 6.35 -2.01 -7.90
N ILE A 224 6.29 -1.45 -6.70
CA ILE A 224 5.20 -1.63 -5.72
C ILE A 224 4.40 -0.33 -5.70
N LEU A 225 3.07 -0.44 -5.70
CA LEU A 225 2.15 0.69 -5.76
C LEU A 225 1.42 0.87 -4.43
N ASP A 226 0.83 2.06 -4.26
CA ASP A 226 -0.19 2.38 -3.26
C ASP A 226 0.27 2.32 -1.79
N PHE A 227 1.21 3.19 -1.47
CA PHE A 227 1.74 3.38 -0.11
C PHE A 227 0.80 4.20 0.80
N ASP A 228 -0.46 4.44 0.40
CA ASP A 228 -1.36 5.35 1.11
C ASP A 228 -1.66 4.89 2.56
N LYS A 229 -1.56 3.58 2.84
CA LYS A 229 -1.71 3.00 4.18
C LYS A 229 -0.40 2.81 4.95
N ALA A 230 0.75 3.11 4.34
CA ALA A 230 2.04 2.83 4.95
C ALA A 230 2.26 3.60 6.26
N TRP A 231 2.92 2.97 7.22
CA TRP A 231 3.20 3.52 8.55
C TRP A 231 4.48 2.92 9.15
N ALA A 232 4.95 3.47 10.24
CA ALA A 232 6.04 2.90 11.04
C ALA A 232 5.45 1.84 11.97
N GLY A 233 5.42 0.58 11.52
CA GLY A 233 4.81 -0.55 12.19
C GLY A 233 5.79 -1.70 12.47
N HIS A 234 5.25 -2.84 12.88
CA HIS A 234 6.01 -4.08 12.96
C HIS A 234 5.94 -4.83 11.64
N HIS A 235 7.08 -5.13 11.08
CA HIS A 235 7.20 -5.72 9.73
C HIS A 235 6.37 -7.00 9.51
N GLU A 236 6.11 -7.77 10.55
CA GLU A 236 5.32 -9.00 10.47
C GLU A 236 3.85 -8.77 10.07
N ILE A 237 3.33 -7.55 10.21
CA ILE A 237 1.95 -7.24 9.81
C ILE A 237 1.76 -7.36 8.28
N ASP A 238 2.77 -6.95 7.51
CA ASP A 238 2.78 -7.13 6.06
C ASP A 238 2.97 -8.59 5.66
N LEU A 239 3.84 -9.32 6.37
CA LEU A 239 4.06 -10.74 6.14
C LEU A 239 2.79 -11.56 6.36
N ALA A 240 2.08 -11.29 7.46
CA ALA A 240 0.82 -11.95 7.78
C ALA A 240 -0.26 -11.70 6.71
N ARG A 241 -0.30 -10.48 6.17
CA ARG A 241 -1.20 -10.13 5.06
C ARG A 241 -0.84 -10.85 3.78
N LEU A 242 0.44 -10.87 3.40
CA LEU A 242 0.93 -11.58 2.22
C LEU A 242 0.64 -13.09 2.31
N ASP A 243 0.81 -13.68 3.49
CA ASP A 243 0.54 -15.09 3.73
C ASP A 243 -0.96 -15.44 3.65
N LEU A 244 -1.84 -14.50 4.00
CA LEU A 244 -3.29 -14.67 3.85
C LEU A 244 -3.71 -14.74 2.37
N TRP A 245 -3.06 -13.98 1.50
CA TRP A 245 -3.37 -13.92 0.08
C TRP A 245 -2.76 -15.09 -0.68
N LYS A 246 -3.60 -15.99 -1.15
CA LYS A 246 -3.17 -17.16 -1.94
C LYS A 246 -2.28 -16.75 -3.12
N GLY A 247 -1.04 -17.25 -3.12
CA GLY A 247 -0.06 -17.05 -4.17
C GLY A 247 0.67 -15.70 -4.10
N MET A 248 0.72 -15.09 -2.92
CA MET A 248 1.61 -13.96 -2.65
C MET A 248 2.95 -14.40 -2.06
N THR A 249 2.99 -15.55 -1.42
CA THR A 249 4.19 -16.13 -0.82
C THR A 249 4.52 -17.50 -1.42
N SER A 250 5.76 -17.93 -1.31
CA SER A 250 6.30 -19.24 -1.65
C SER A 250 7.58 -19.48 -0.85
N SER A 251 8.17 -20.67 -0.97
CA SER A 251 9.48 -20.97 -0.34
C SER A 251 10.57 -19.99 -0.80
N GLU A 252 10.56 -19.59 -2.07
CA GLU A 252 11.52 -18.64 -2.64
C GLU A 252 11.32 -17.21 -2.11
N PHE A 253 10.07 -16.81 -1.87
CA PHE A 253 9.76 -15.55 -1.21
C PHE A 253 10.36 -15.53 0.21
N TRP A 254 10.04 -16.53 1.02
CA TRP A 254 10.50 -16.61 2.41
C TRP A 254 12.03 -16.67 2.50
N SER A 255 12.67 -17.54 1.71
CA SER A 255 14.13 -17.64 1.67
C SER A 255 14.80 -16.32 1.28
N SER A 256 14.22 -15.58 0.34
CA SER A 256 14.76 -14.28 -0.10
C SER A 256 14.53 -13.18 0.93
N TYR A 257 13.38 -13.19 1.60
CA TYR A 257 13.06 -12.25 2.67
C TYR A 257 13.98 -12.44 3.88
N GLU A 258 14.10 -13.68 4.37
CA GLU A 258 14.90 -14.04 5.55
C GLU A 258 16.41 -13.84 5.37
N ALA A 259 16.88 -13.75 4.13
CA ALA A 259 18.27 -13.38 3.85
C ALA A 259 18.64 -11.97 4.34
N THR A 260 17.64 -11.10 4.58
CA THR A 260 17.84 -9.71 4.99
C THR A 260 17.13 -9.36 6.30
N CYS A 261 15.91 -9.86 6.51
CA CYS A 261 15.08 -9.57 7.67
C CYS A 261 14.73 -10.87 8.41
N GLN A 262 15.00 -10.94 9.70
CA GLN A 262 14.62 -12.08 10.52
C GLN A 262 13.14 -12.03 10.86
N ILE A 263 12.49 -13.21 10.81
CA ILE A 263 11.14 -13.41 11.34
C ILE A 263 11.31 -13.76 12.81
N GLU A 264 10.55 -13.10 13.69
CA GLU A 264 10.65 -13.33 15.12
C GLU A 264 9.99 -14.66 15.54
N THR A 265 10.48 -15.25 16.61
CA THR A 265 10.02 -16.56 17.12
C THR A 265 8.51 -16.62 17.39
N LEU A 266 7.88 -15.47 17.74
CA LEU A 266 6.45 -15.39 18.06
C LEU A 266 5.57 -15.08 16.84
N TYR A 267 6.13 -15.02 15.64
CA TYR A 267 5.37 -14.69 14.41
C TYR A 267 4.15 -15.58 14.23
N GLU A 268 4.30 -16.89 14.34
CA GLU A 268 3.19 -17.83 14.14
C GLU A 268 2.01 -17.58 15.10
N GLN A 269 2.28 -17.07 16.31
CA GLN A 269 1.26 -16.72 17.28
C GLN A 269 0.62 -15.36 17.01
N ARG A 270 1.40 -14.39 16.48
CA ARG A 270 0.91 -13.04 16.10
C ARG A 270 0.18 -13.03 14.77
N ARG A 271 0.56 -13.90 13.85
CA ARG A 271 0.04 -13.96 12.47
C ARG A 271 -1.49 -13.95 12.39
N PRO A 272 -2.25 -14.81 13.06
CA PRO A 272 -3.70 -14.81 12.98
C PRO A 272 -4.33 -13.51 13.50
N ILE A 273 -3.69 -12.83 14.47
CA ILE A 273 -4.16 -11.55 15.00
C ILE A 273 -3.97 -10.43 13.96
N TYR A 274 -2.81 -10.38 13.29
CA TYR A 274 -2.58 -9.43 12.19
C TYR A 274 -3.52 -9.67 11.00
N GLN A 275 -3.74 -10.94 10.65
CA GLN A 275 -4.67 -11.32 9.60
C GLN A 275 -6.11 -10.92 9.97
N LEU A 276 -6.50 -11.08 11.24
CA LEU A 276 -7.82 -10.67 11.71
C LEU A 276 -8.00 -9.15 11.60
N LEU A 277 -7.00 -8.33 12.00
CA LEU A 277 -7.05 -6.88 11.84
C LEU A 277 -7.39 -6.52 10.38
N TRP A 278 -6.65 -7.07 9.44
CA TRP A 278 -6.87 -6.82 8.03
C TRP A 278 -8.26 -7.26 7.57
N CYS A 279 -8.75 -8.43 8.01
CA CYS A 279 -10.09 -8.91 7.70
C CYS A 279 -11.19 -7.97 8.20
N LEU A 280 -11.02 -7.36 9.37
CA LEU A 280 -12.04 -6.51 10.00
C LEU A 280 -12.05 -5.06 9.48
N GLU A 281 -11.03 -4.65 8.72
CA GLU A 281 -10.99 -3.32 8.08
C GLU A 281 -11.97 -3.16 6.91
N TYR A 282 -12.43 -4.27 6.32
CA TYR A 282 -13.28 -4.24 5.14
C TYR A 282 -14.73 -3.88 5.48
N ALA A 283 -15.26 -2.85 4.80
CA ALA A 283 -16.65 -2.44 4.96
C ALA A 283 -17.65 -3.33 4.17
N GLN A 284 -17.19 -3.92 3.06
CA GLN A 284 -18.02 -4.75 2.19
C GLN A 284 -17.27 -6.02 1.78
N PRO A 285 -17.28 -7.06 2.62
CA PRO A 285 -16.52 -8.27 2.38
C PRO A 285 -17.12 -9.11 1.24
N THR A 286 -16.24 -9.75 0.48
CA THR A 286 -16.61 -10.83 -0.44
C THR A 286 -16.92 -12.10 0.33
N ALA A 287 -17.48 -13.11 -0.35
CA ALA A 287 -17.73 -14.43 0.26
C ALA A 287 -16.41 -15.10 0.73
N GLU A 288 -15.34 -14.96 -0.04
CA GLU A 288 -14.01 -15.48 0.30
C GLU A 288 -13.46 -14.76 1.54
N HIS A 289 -13.53 -13.43 1.57
CA HIS A 289 -13.12 -12.63 2.72
C HIS A 289 -13.86 -13.02 4.01
N LEU A 290 -15.18 -13.24 3.92
CA LEU A 290 -15.96 -13.70 5.05
C LEU A 290 -15.56 -15.12 5.51
N ALA A 291 -15.21 -16.00 4.56
CA ALA A 291 -14.73 -17.35 4.87
C ALA A 291 -13.39 -17.32 5.61
N ASP A 292 -12.44 -16.48 5.16
CA ASP A 292 -11.16 -16.27 5.84
C ASP A 292 -11.34 -15.70 7.24
N THR A 293 -12.21 -14.70 7.38
CA THR A 293 -12.51 -14.12 8.70
C THR A 293 -13.07 -15.17 9.66
N ARG A 294 -13.99 -16.03 9.20
CA ARG A 294 -14.55 -17.11 10.02
C ARG A 294 -13.53 -18.15 10.42
N ARG A 295 -12.61 -18.48 9.52
CA ARG A 295 -11.48 -19.39 9.82
C ARG A 295 -10.60 -18.80 10.92
N LEU A 296 -10.23 -17.52 10.81
CA LEU A 296 -9.43 -16.83 11.82
C LEU A 296 -10.15 -16.69 13.16
N CYS A 297 -11.45 -16.41 13.15
CA CYS A 297 -12.24 -16.41 14.38
C CYS A 297 -12.22 -17.78 15.07
N ALA A 298 -12.36 -18.88 14.33
CA ALA A 298 -12.29 -20.22 14.88
C ALA A 298 -10.89 -20.56 15.43
N GLU A 299 -9.82 -20.15 14.74
CA GLU A 299 -8.42 -20.33 15.16
C GLU A 299 -8.13 -19.57 16.47
N LEU A 300 -8.69 -18.36 16.63
CA LEU A 300 -8.55 -17.51 17.82
C LEU A 300 -9.60 -17.80 18.91
N GLY A 301 -10.43 -18.85 18.77
CA GLY A 301 -11.46 -19.18 19.74
C GLY A 301 -12.60 -18.18 19.87
N LEU A 302 -12.79 -17.33 18.85
CA LEU A 302 -13.78 -16.26 18.83
C LEU A 302 -15.15 -16.76 18.35
N PRO A 303 -16.26 -16.07 18.72
CA PRO A 303 -17.56 -16.34 18.17
C PRO A 303 -17.57 -16.20 16.64
N ARG A 304 -18.33 -17.08 15.98
CA ARG A 304 -18.50 -17.01 14.53
C ARG A 304 -19.14 -15.70 14.11
N LEU A 305 -18.48 -14.98 13.22
CA LEU A 305 -19.03 -13.76 12.63
C LEU A 305 -20.00 -14.12 11.49
N GLU A 306 -21.26 -13.75 11.66
CA GLU A 306 -22.28 -13.94 10.63
C GLU A 306 -22.32 -12.76 9.65
N ARG A 307 -22.05 -11.54 10.14
CA ARG A 307 -22.06 -10.29 9.39
C ARG A 307 -20.97 -9.34 9.86
N PHE A 308 -20.58 -8.42 8.99
CA PHE A 308 -19.60 -7.35 9.27
C PHE A 308 -20.24 -6.04 9.79
N GLU A 309 -21.53 -6.08 10.09
CA GLU A 309 -22.29 -4.94 10.62
C GLU A 309 -22.22 -4.86 12.14
#